data_1cf4ef51b8c338254aa6e903e82ddb53
#
_entry.id   1cf4ef51b8c338254aa6e903e82ddb53
#
_cell.length_a   1.000
_cell.length_b   1.000
_cell.length_c   1.000
_cell.angle_alpha   90.00
_cell.angle_beta   90.00
_cell.angle_gamma   90.00
#
_symmetry.space_group_name_H-M   'P 1'
#
loop_
_entity.id
_entity.type
_entity.pdbx_description
1 polymer ?
#
loop_
_entity_poly.entity_id
_entity_poly.type
_entity_poly.pdbx_seq_one_letter_code
_entity_poly.pdbx_strand_id
1 'polypeptide(L)'
;MHNNPLLTKFEPMEKNIDPICDTYKSIAAPAEGLFKDNGSRFIALAYPVETLEQIREIVSSLKKEYHDARHHCYAYRLGYKGDVFRANDDGEPSSSAGRPILGQIDSNCLRDILI
;
A
#
# COMPACT_ATOMS: atom_id res chain seq x y z
N MET A 1 10.64 14.17 -12.09
CA MET A 1 10.35 14.28 -11.94
C MET A 1 10.15 14.32 -11.24
N HIS A 2 10.22 14.33 -11.10
CA HIS A 2 9.96 14.34 -10.36
C HIS A 2 9.43 13.73 -9.95
N ASN A 3 9.54 13.44 -10.12
CA ASN A 3 8.87 13.13 -9.73
C ASN A 3 8.37 12.29 -8.89
N ASN A 4 8.46 12.59 -8.00
CA ASN A 4 7.93 11.60 -7.11
C ASN A 4 6.45 11.73 -7.06
N PRO A 5 5.75 10.80 -7.61
CA PRO A 5 4.30 10.94 -7.70
C PRO A 5 3.66 11.07 -6.35
N LEU A 6 4.21 10.45 -5.33
CA LEU A 6 3.62 10.57 -4.03
C LEU A 6 3.65 11.98 -3.54
N LEU A 7 4.70 12.68 -3.81
CA LEU A 7 4.79 14.04 -3.37
C LEU A 7 3.91 14.95 -4.15
N THR A 8 3.80 14.72 -5.44
CA THR A 8 3.03 15.64 -6.22
C THR A 8 1.58 15.55 -5.94
N LYS A 9 1.13 14.51 -5.27
CA LYS A 9 -0.26 14.44 -5.04
C LYS A 9 -0.74 15.20 -3.90
N PHE A 10 0.08 15.78 -3.17
CA PHE A 10 -0.39 16.44 -2.02
C PHE A 10 -0.86 17.78 -2.21
N GLU A 11 -1.52 18.00 -3.29
CA GLU A 11 -2.14 19.24 -3.49
C GLU A 11 -3.22 19.30 -2.55
N PRO A 12 -3.19 20.18 -1.70
CA PRO A 12 -4.16 20.21 -0.65
C PRO A 12 -5.52 20.53 -1.08
N MET A 13 -5.64 20.99 -2.23
CA MET A 13 -6.90 21.46 -2.58
C MET A 13 -7.91 20.42 -2.63
N GLU A 14 -7.54 19.21 -2.76
CA GLU A 14 -8.55 18.27 -2.85
C GLU A 14 -9.06 17.84 -1.58
N LYS A 15 -8.83 18.54 -0.60
CA LYS A 15 -9.09 18.19 0.68
C LYS A 15 -10.38 17.58 0.98
N ASN A 16 -11.42 18.05 0.51
CA ASN A 16 -12.66 17.55 1.01
C ASN A 16 -13.35 16.64 0.09
N ILE A 17 -12.71 16.15 -0.92
CA ILE A 17 -13.35 15.31 -1.87
C ILE A 17 -12.44 14.16 -2.16
N ASP A 18 -12.99 12.97 -2.28
CA ASP A 18 -12.19 11.84 -2.69
C ASP A 18 -11.60 12.13 -4.04
N PRO A 19 -10.36 11.84 -4.23
CA PRO A 19 -9.72 12.11 -5.51
C PRO A 19 -10.44 11.34 -6.60
N ILE A 20 -10.68 12.00 -7.69
CA ILE A 20 -11.20 11.36 -8.86
C ILE A 20 -10.04 11.15 -9.78
N CYS A 21 -9.72 9.90 -10.04
CA CYS A 21 -8.55 9.60 -10.85
C CYS A 21 -8.96 9.44 -12.29
N ASP A 22 -8.44 10.29 -13.14
CA ASP A 22 -8.67 10.16 -14.56
C ASP A 22 -7.93 8.97 -15.11
N THR A 23 -6.76 8.69 -14.57
CA THR A 23 -5.98 7.56 -14.98
C THR A 23 -5.45 6.88 -13.75
N TYR A 24 -5.27 5.58 -13.83
CA TYR A 24 -4.71 4.82 -12.75
C TYR A 24 -3.34 4.32 -13.12
N LYS A 25 -2.50 4.16 -12.12
CA LYS A 25 -1.12 3.78 -12.32
C LYS A 25 -0.83 2.51 -11.54
N SER A 26 0.19 1.82 -11.96
CA SER A 26 0.69 0.68 -11.23
C SER A 26 2.21 0.82 -11.19
N ILE A 27 2.85 -0.01 -10.39
CA ILE A 27 4.32 0.01 -10.37
C ILE A 27 4.82 -1.12 -11.24
N ALA A 28 6.00 -0.91 -11.82
CA ALA A 28 6.56 -1.88 -12.75
C ALA A 28 7.38 -2.94 -12.04
N ALA A 29 7.85 -2.66 -10.84
CA ALA A 29 8.72 -3.57 -10.12
C ALA A 29 8.54 -3.36 -8.62
N PRO A 30 8.94 -4.34 -7.81
CA PRO A 30 8.84 -4.17 -6.37
C PRO A 30 9.69 -2.99 -5.89
N ALA A 31 9.23 -2.37 -4.83
CA ALA A 31 9.94 -1.25 -4.22
C ALA A 31 9.92 -1.43 -2.71
N GLU A 32 10.88 -0.82 -2.04
CA GLU A 32 10.92 -0.94 -0.60
C GLU A 32 11.44 0.33 0.04
N GLY A 33 11.02 0.57 1.26
CA GLY A 33 11.47 1.70 2.03
C GLY A 33 11.66 1.30 3.48
N LEU A 34 12.49 2.05 4.17
CA LEU A 34 12.76 1.78 5.57
C LEU A 34 12.52 3.05 6.35
N PHE A 35 11.82 2.93 7.45
CA PHE A 35 11.52 4.07 8.29
C PHE A 35 11.77 3.68 9.74
N LYS A 36 12.40 4.55 10.51
CA LYS A 36 12.67 4.33 11.91
C LYS A 36 12.02 5.42 12.75
N ASP A 37 11.45 5.02 13.86
CA ASP A 37 10.78 5.96 14.73
C ASP A 37 10.82 5.42 16.14
N ASN A 38 11.41 6.19 17.06
CA ASN A 38 11.44 5.84 18.47
C ASN A 38 11.93 4.42 18.74
N GLY A 39 12.98 4.03 18.05
CA GLY A 39 13.55 2.71 18.24
C GLY A 39 12.82 1.61 17.50
N SER A 40 11.71 1.90 16.87
CA SER A 40 11.00 0.94 16.05
C SER A 40 11.46 1.04 14.62
N ARG A 41 11.45 -0.07 13.92
CA ARG A 41 11.83 -0.12 12.54
C ARG A 41 10.66 -0.61 11.72
N PHE A 42 10.33 0.13 10.67
CA PHE A 42 9.25 -0.22 9.77
C PHE A 42 9.80 -0.44 8.38
N ILE A 43 9.49 -1.57 7.80
CA ILE A 43 9.89 -1.88 6.45
C ILE A 43 8.63 -1.86 5.61
N ALA A 44 8.62 -1.03 4.58
CA ALA A 44 7.49 -0.91 3.68
C ALA A 44 7.87 -1.53 2.36
N LEU A 45 7.02 -2.43 1.87
CA LEU A 45 7.28 -3.15 0.63
C LEU A 45 6.09 -3.00 -0.28
N ALA A 46 6.34 -2.73 -1.54
CA ALA A 46 5.28 -2.57 -2.53
C ALA A 46 5.53 -3.53 -3.68
N TYR A 47 4.49 -4.20 -4.11
CA TYR A 47 4.59 -5.21 -5.17
C TYR A 47 3.52 -5.01 -6.22
N PRO A 48 3.87 -5.14 -7.49
CA PRO A 48 2.84 -5.19 -8.53
C PRO A 48 2.17 -6.56 -8.48
N VAL A 49 0.86 -6.57 -8.42
CA VAL A 49 0.10 -7.81 -8.33
C VAL A 49 -1.14 -7.70 -9.20
N GLU A 50 -1.63 -8.84 -9.64
CA GLU A 50 -2.83 -8.87 -10.48
C GLU A 50 -3.89 -9.81 -9.95
N THR A 51 -3.53 -10.73 -9.07
CA THR A 51 -4.48 -11.72 -8.57
C THR A 51 -4.37 -11.87 -7.07
N LEU A 52 -5.43 -12.38 -6.48
CA LEU A 52 -5.42 -12.67 -5.04
C LEU A 52 -4.44 -13.77 -4.71
N GLU A 53 -4.21 -14.69 -5.64
CA GLU A 53 -3.25 -15.73 -5.42
C GLU A 53 -1.85 -15.19 -5.26
N GLN A 54 -1.48 -14.25 -6.13
CA GLN A 54 -0.17 -13.60 -6.03
C GLN A 54 -0.03 -12.92 -4.67
N ILE A 55 -1.08 -12.25 -4.23
CA ILE A 55 -1.05 -11.56 -2.96
C ILE A 55 -0.83 -12.54 -1.83
N ARG A 56 -1.56 -13.65 -1.83
CA ARG A 56 -1.41 -14.65 -0.78
C ARG A 56 0.00 -15.19 -0.72
N GLU A 57 0.59 -15.45 -1.87
CA GLU A 57 1.95 -15.97 -1.92
C GLU A 57 2.95 -14.97 -1.38
N ILE A 58 2.81 -13.72 -1.77
CA ILE A 58 3.73 -12.68 -1.33
C ILE A 58 3.60 -12.48 0.18
N VAL A 59 2.38 -12.36 0.68
CA VAL A 59 2.18 -12.14 2.10
C VAL A 59 2.73 -13.32 2.90
N SER A 60 2.49 -14.54 2.43
CA SER A 60 2.99 -15.72 3.10
C SER A 60 4.52 -15.74 3.13
N SER A 61 5.15 -15.40 2.01
CA SER A 61 6.61 -15.32 1.95
C SER A 61 7.15 -14.27 2.90
N LEU A 62 6.52 -13.13 2.96
CA LEU A 62 6.99 -12.06 3.82
C LEU A 62 6.82 -12.39 5.29
N LYS A 63 5.78 -13.12 5.64
CA LYS A 63 5.62 -13.55 7.01
C LYS A 63 6.72 -14.51 7.42
N LYS A 64 7.21 -15.29 6.49
CA LYS A 64 8.33 -16.18 6.78
C LYS A 64 9.65 -15.43 6.84
N GLU A 65 9.85 -14.53 5.90
CA GLU A 65 11.10 -13.79 5.82
C GLU A 65 11.26 -12.84 7.01
N TYR A 66 10.18 -12.20 7.41
CA TYR A 66 10.21 -11.26 8.52
C TYR A 66 9.44 -11.82 9.72
N HIS A 67 9.73 -13.06 10.04
CA HIS A 67 8.94 -13.75 11.08
C HIS A 67 9.08 -13.12 12.44
N ASP A 68 10.12 -12.34 12.66
CA ASP A 68 10.29 -11.67 13.94
C ASP A 68 9.65 -10.29 13.97
N ALA A 69 9.03 -9.86 12.90
CA ALA A 69 8.30 -8.61 12.92
C ALA A 69 7.03 -8.80 13.75
N ARG A 70 6.66 -7.75 14.49
CA ARG A 70 5.51 -7.83 15.35
C ARG A 70 4.21 -7.93 14.58
N HIS A 71 4.10 -7.21 13.48
CA HIS A 71 2.90 -7.20 12.65
C HIS A 71 3.28 -7.15 11.18
N HIS A 72 2.43 -7.75 10.36
CA HIS A 72 2.59 -7.73 8.90
C HIS A 72 1.32 -7.14 8.31
N CYS A 73 1.20 -5.82 8.41
CA CYS A 73 0.02 -5.12 7.94
C CYS A 73 0.11 -4.89 6.45
N TYR A 74 -1.03 -4.90 5.76
CA TYR A 74 -0.97 -4.68 4.32
C TYR A 74 -2.31 -4.17 3.79
N ALA A 75 -2.27 -3.69 2.56
CA ALA A 75 -3.47 -3.33 1.83
C ALA A 75 -3.20 -3.56 0.35
N TYR A 76 -4.27 -3.79 -0.39
CA TYR A 76 -4.15 -3.97 -1.83
C TYR A 76 -5.41 -3.48 -2.52
N ARG A 77 -5.27 -3.20 -3.80
CA ARG A 77 -6.40 -2.87 -4.65
C ARG A 77 -6.10 -3.37 -6.05
N LEU A 78 -7.00 -4.18 -6.57
CA LEU A 78 -6.82 -4.85 -7.85
C LEU A 78 -7.84 -4.38 -8.86
N GLY A 79 -7.44 -4.45 -10.13
CA GLY A 79 -8.34 -4.23 -11.24
C GLY A 79 -8.44 -2.77 -11.60
N TYR A 80 -8.83 -2.54 -12.85
CA TYR A 80 -8.99 -1.21 -13.36
C TYR A 80 -9.98 -0.40 -12.53
N LYS A 81 -11.08 -1.02 -12.13
CA LYS A 81 -12.06 -0.32 -11.32
C LYS A 81 -11.72 -0.29 -9.86
N GLY A 82 -10.77 -1.11 -9.42
CA GLY A 82 -10.39 -1.15 -8.04
C GLY A 82 -11.41 -1.79 -7.13
N ASP A 83 -12.24 -2.67 -7.68
CA ASP A 83 -13.32 -3.29 -6.92
C ASP A 83 -12.84 -4.30 -5.90
N VAL A 84 -11.69 -4.89 -6.10
CA VAL A 84 -11.17 -5.92 -5.20
C VAL A 84 -10.10 -5.26 -4.35
N PHE A 85 -10.38 -5.06 -3.08
CA PHE A 85 -9.44 -4.39 -2.20
C PHE A 85 -9.59 -4.91 -0.78
N ARG A 86 -8.58 -4.66 0.02
CA ARG A 86 -8.61 -5.03 1.42
C ARG A 86 -7.53 -4.27 2.17
N ALA A 87 -7.81 -4.00 3.43
CA ALA A 87 -6.86 -3.47 4.36
C ALA A 87 -6.77 -4.43 5.53
N ASN A 88 -5.57 -4.75 5.99
CA ASN A 88 -5.37 -5.73 7.04
C ASN A 88 -4.42 -5.17 8.09
N ASP A 89 -4.86 -5.13 9.32
CA ASP A 89 -4.08 -4.57 10.42
C ASP A 89 -3.22 -5.59 11.13
N ASP A 90 -3.42 -6.88 10.85
CA ASP A 90 -2.62 -7.96 11.44
C ASP A 90 -2.45 -7.82 12.95
N GLY A 91 -3.56 -7.62 13.63
CA GLY A 91 -3.53 -7.54 15.10
C GLY A 91 -3.27 -6.18 15.67
N GLU A 92 -2.93 -5.20 14.85
CA GLU A 92 -2.85 -3.84 15.34
C GLU A 92 -4.25 -3.32 15.61
N PRO A 93 -4.39 -2.26 16.39
CA PRO A 93 -5.71 -1.70 16.60
C PRO A 93 -6.42 -1.41 15.29
N SER A 94 -7.71 -1.58 15.33
CA SER A 94 -8.53 -1.46 14.12
C SER A 94 -8.28 -0.14 13.40
N SER A 95 -8.08 -0.23 12.10
CA SER A 95 -7.89 0.93 11.22
C SER A 95 -6.63 1.72 11.50
N SER A 96 -5.67 1.15 12.20
CA SER A 96 -4.47 1.90 12.55
C SER A 96 -3.32 1.67 11.58
N ALA A 97 -3.39 0.65 10.74
CA ALA A 97 -2.30 0.34 9.83
C ALA A 97 -2.79 0.09 8.41
N GLY A 98 -3.64 -0.90 8.22
CA GLY A 98 -4.07 -1.26 6.88
C GLY A 98 -4.84 -0.16 6.18
N ARG A 99 -5.74 0.52 6.89
CA ARG A 99 -6.51 1.59 6.28
C ARG A 99 -5.64 2.76 5.83
N PRO A 100 -4.68 3.22 6.62
CA PRO A 100 -3.78 4.26 6.13
C PRO A 100 -3.00 3.85 4.89
N ILE A 101 -2.61 2.56 4.80
CA ILE A 101 -1.94 2.08 3.60
C ILE A 101 -2.88 2.15 2.41
N LEU A 102 -4.10 1.67 2.58
CA LEU A 102 -5.09 1.70 1.51
C LEU A 102 -5.37 3.14 1.10
N GLY A 103 -5.41 4.06 2.05
CA GLY A 103 -5.59 5.46 1.77
C GLY A 103 -4.50 6.02 0.88
N GLN A 104 -3.27 5.59 1.07
CA GLN A 104 -2.17 6.03 0.21
C GLN A 104 -2.31 5.46 -1.20
N ILE A 105 -2.76 4.23 -1.30
CA ILE A 105 -3.01 3.63 -2.60
C ILE A 105 -4.05 4.47 -3.35
N ASP A 106 -5.12 4.83 -2.67
CA ASP A 106 -6.19 5.58 -3.30
C ASP A 106 -5.79 7.01 -3.63
N SER A 107 -5.09 7.67 -2.72
CA SER A 107 -4.67 9.05 -2.94
C SER A 107 -3.74 9.19 -4.14
N ASN A 108 -3.02 8.15 -4.45
CA ASN A 108 -2.06 8.17 -5.55
C ASN A 108 -2.58 7.46 -6.78
N CYS A 109 -3.85 7.11 -6.79
CA CYS A 109 -4.53 6.50 -7.94
C CYS A 109 -3.83 5.22 -8.40
N LEU A 110 -3.46 4.39 -7.46
CA LEU A 110 -2.75 3.16 -7.77
C LEU A 110 -3.71 1.98 -7.88
N ARG A 111 -3.39 1.06 -8.77
CA ARG A 111 -4.14 -0.17 -8.96
C ARG A 111 -3.17 -1.31 -9.17
N ASP A 112 -3.64 -2.53 -8.97
CA ASP A 112 -2.82 -3.73 -9.14
C ASP A 112 -1.56 -3.64 -8.30
N ILE A 113 -1.75 -3.32 -7.03
CA ILE A 113 -0.64 -3.11 -6.13
C ILE A 113 -0.96 -3.67 -4.76
N LEU A 114 0.05 -4.22 -4.12
CA LEU A 114 0.02 -4.65 -2.73
C LEU A 114 1.11 -3.87 -2.00
N ILE A 115 0.78 -3.28 -0.88
CA ILE A 115 1.75 -2.61 -0.04
C ILE A 115 1.67 -3.13 1.37
#